data_40738278a216b12942fb893ca5ceea90
#
_entry.id   40738278a216b12942fb893ca5ceea90
#
_cell.length_a   1.000
_cell.length_b   1.000
_cell.length_c   1.000
_cell.angle_alpha   90.00
_cell.angle_beta   90.00
_cell.angle_gamma   90.00
#
_symmetry.space_group_name_H-M   'P 1'
#
loop_
_entity.id
_entity.type
_entity.pdbx_description
1 polymer ?
#
loop_
_entity_poly.entity_id
_entity_poly.type
_entity_poly.pdbx_seq_one_letter_code
_entity_poly.pdbx_strand_id
1 'polypeptide(L)'
;MPLHTLPLLASVYLVASSSFAAAPTDGETVRTSGGQTEAWTNRRYEPAHLWSYRPLQRPPLPRKTEHPVDSFIRSRWPRRLSPAPPATRRTLIRRLSFDLTGLPPTPGAIDRFIADDQPGAYQRLVNRLLASPHYGEQWGRHWLDVVRYADTSGFANDFLRPNAWRYRDYVIRSFNNDKPFNQFVLEQLAGDELKPATPEHLIATGFLRMGPWEHTGMSVARITRQLFLDDVTNSVGQVFLGHVLRCARCHDHKFDPVPTRDYYSIQAVFSSTQFAEVDAAFLPDENIEGFENHRRYHRLRKQANTRMLGSLPKHRVTPNDFGRERLGRKWQRLLSWAEDSYRPIAFSVYNGPNRNGRPVFSRLRKPPQHTRKIAKPEMTSVLEGGDVFSSGDPVSPGVLSATGLTATIPVTLEGRRTALAKWITDPKNPLPPRVIANRIWQGHFGRGLASNPNNFGATGQPPTHPLLLDWL
;
A
#
# COMPACT_ATOMS: atom_id res chain seq x y z
N MET A 1 -27.37 61.25 16.69
CA MET A 1 -27.07 59.98 15.97
C MET A 1 -27.09 58.83 16.99
N PRO A 2 -28.07 57.93 16.95
CA PRO A 2 -28.18 56.87 17.93
C PRO A 2 -27.36 55.64 17.54
N LEU A 3 -26.70 55.05 18.54
CA LEU A 3 -25.99 53.80 18.49
C LEU A 3 -26.97 52.64 18.33
N HIS A 4 -26.81 51.83 17.26
CA HIS A 4 -27.51 50.58 17.08
C HIS A 4 -26.78 49.46 17.82
N THR A 5 -27.43 48.92 18.84
CA THR A 5 -27.05 47.67 19.54
C THR A 5 -27.43 46.49 18.66
N LEU A 6 -26.41 45.66 18.27
CA LEU A 6 -26.63 44.34 17.66
C LEU A 6 -26.94 43.33 18.78
N PRO A 7 -27.90 42.43 18.60
CA PRO A 7 -28.13 41.34 19.55
C PRO A 7 -27.13 40.22 19.32
N LEU A 8 -26.50 39.76 20.42
CA LEU A 8 -25.71 38.51 20.46
C LEU A 8 -26.65 37.31 20.19
N LEU A 9 -26.47 36.65 19.06
CA LEU A 9 -27.05 35.36 18.78
C LEU A 9 -26.24 34.32 19.54
N ALA A 10 -26.74 33.79 20.63
CA ALA A 10 -26.23 32.62 21.33
C ALA A 10 -26.50 31.38 20.47
N SER A 11 -25.47 30.84 19.81
CA SER A 11 -25.55 29.58 19.12
C SER A 11 -25.61 28.44 20.15
N VAL A 12 -26.80 27.88 20.35
CA VAL A 12 -27.01 26.66 21.08
C VAL A 12 -26.44 25.51 20.25
N TYR A 13 -25.28 25.01 20.62
CA TYR A 13 -24.79 23.75 20.10
C TYR A 13 -25.69 22.61 20.62
N LEU A 14 -26.58 22.12 19.78
CA LEU A 14 -27.23 20.83 19.98
C LEU A 14 -26.14 19.75 19.87
N VAL A 15 -25.68 19.25 20.99
CA VAL A 15 -24.94 17.98 21.04
C VAL A 15 -25.93 16.89 20.65
N ALA A 16 -25.91 16.51 19.38
CA ALA A 16 -26.61 15.32 18.93
C ALA A 16 -25.99 14.13 19.67
N SER A 17 -26.67 13.67 20.74
CA SER A 17 -26.39 12.38 21.34
C SER A 17 -26.61 11.32 20.24
N SER A 18 -25.50 10.84 19.64
CA SER A 18 -25.53 9.69 18.76
C SER A 18 -26.03 8.51 19.61
N SER A 19 -27.30 8.17 19.46
CA SER A 19 -27.85 6.94 19.98
C SER A 19 -27.01 5.78 19.44
N PHE A 20 -26.25 5.16 20.30
CA PHE A 20 -25.62 3.88 20.01
C PHE A 20 -26.75 2.91 19.64
N ALA A 21 -26.78 2.44 18.41
CA ALA A 21 -27.65 1.34 18.05
C ALA A 21 -27.38 0.20 19.05
N ALA A 22 -28.39 -0.29 19.72
CA ALA A 22 -28.26 -1.39 20.64
C ALA A 22 -27.61 -2.58 19.92
N ALA A 23 -26.65 -3.24 20.59
CA ALA A 23 -26.02 -4.43 20.01
C ALA A 23 -27.11 -5.46 19.68
N PRO A 24 -27.05 -6.15 18.52
CA PRO A 24 -28.05 -7.14 18.14
C PRO A 24 -28.11 -8.26 19.16
N THR A 25 -29.31 -8.59 19.63
CA THR A 25 -29.54 -9.65 20.63
C THR A 25 -29.09 -11.03 20.14
N ASP A 26 -29.12 -11.26 18.82
CA ASP A 26 -28.77 -12.52 18.14
C ASP A 26 -27.35 -12.50 17.51
N GLY A 27 -26.52 -11.51 17.87
CA GLY A 27 -25.16 -11.35 17.31
C GLY A 27 -24.18 -12.40 17.85
N GLU A 28 -23.02 -12.49 17.19
CA GLU A 28 -21.90 -13.34 17.58
C GLU A 28 -20.81 -12.53 18.29
N THR A 29 -20.19 -13.12 19.33
CA THR A 29 -19.00 -12.55 19.94
C THR A 29 -17.76 -12.93 19.13
N VAL A 30 -16.85 -11.99 18.93
CA VAL A 30 -15.55 -12.22 18.31
C VAL A 30 -14.47 -12.09 19.38
N ARG A 31 -13.66 -13.13 19.54
CA ARG A 31 -12.52 -13.07 20.45
C ARG A 31 -11.44 -12.17 19.86
N THR A 32 -11.08 -11.12 20.58
CA THR A 32 -10.04 -10.16 20.19
C THR A 32 -9.00 -10.00 21.32
N SER A 33 -8.01 -9.14 21.14
CA SER A 33 -7.05 -8.75 22.18
C SER A 33 -7.66 -7.94 23.32
N GLY A 34 -8.95 -7.62 23.25
CA GLY A 34 -9.70 -6.78 24.19
C GLY A 34 -9.70 -5.31 23.80
N GLY A 35 -10.87 -4.66 23.96
CA GLY A 35 -11.03 -3.24 23.75
C GLY A 35 -10.69 -2.41 24.99
N GLN A 36 -10.82 -1.09 24.87
CA GLN A 36 -10.62 -0.12 25.95
C GLN A 36 -11.70 -0.19 27.02
N THR A 37 -12.85 -0.78 26.68
CA THR A 37 -13.96 -0.98 27.61
C THR A 37 -14.47 -2.42 27.58
N GLU A 38 -15.01 -2.86 28.69
CA GLU A 38 -15.64 -4.18 28.81
C GLU A 38 -16.86 -4.31 27.87
N ALA A 39 -17.65 -3.26 27.74
CA ALA A 39 -18.80 -3.21 26.85
C ALA A 39 -18.41 -3.44 25.38
N TRP A 40 -17.27 -2.88 24.95
CA TRP A 40 -16.76 -3.12 23.59
C TRP A 40 -16.20 -4.54 23.45
N THR A 41 -15.46 -5.02 24.42
CA THR A 41 -14.84 -6.36 24.42
C THR A 41 -15.90 -7.47 24.33
N ASN A 42 -17.03 -7.32 25.02
CA ASN A 42 -18.12 -8.29 25.05
C ASN A 42 -19.21 -8.01 24.00
N ARG A 43 -18.95 -7.08 23.11
CA ARG A 43 -19.89 -6.70 22.05
C ARG A 43 -20.24 -7.86 21.13
N ARG A 44 -21.50 -7.90 20.71
CA ARG A 44 -21.99 -8.84 19.69
C ARG A 44 -22.02 -8.14 18.33
N TYR A 45 -21.68 -8.89 17.29
CA TYR A 45 -21.64 -8.44 15.90
C TYR A 45 -22.67 -9.22 15.08
N GLU A 46 -23.30 -8.58 14.12
CA GLU A 46 -24.15 -9.27 13.16
C GLU A 46 -23.32 -10.29 12.36
N PRO A 47 -23.77 -11.57 12.28
CA PRO A 47 -23.04 -12.61 11.54
C PRO A 47 -22.73 -12.24 10.10
N ALA A 48 -23.62 -11.48 9.44
CA ALA A 48 -23.45 -11.01 8.08
C ALA A 48 -22.28 -10.03 7.92
N HIS A 49 -21.94 -9.29 8.96
CA HIS A 49 -20.80 -8.36 8.97
C HIS A 49 -19.44 -9.05 9.20
N LEU A 50 -19.47 -10.30 9.66
CA LEU A 50 -18.27 -11.10 9.93
C LEU A 50 -17.86 -12.00 8.77
N TRP A 51 -18.49 -11.88 7.60
CA TRP A 51 -18.27 -12.76 6.46
C TRP A 51 -16.80 -12.87 6.05
N SER A 52 -16.04 -11.76 6.13
CA SER A 52 -14.64 -11.72 5.71
C SER A 52 -13.69 -12.45 6.68
N TYR A 53 -14.07 -12.57 7.95
CA TYR A 53 -13.31 -13.29 8.98
C TYR A 53 -13.58 -14.80 9.01
N ARG A 54 -14.62 -15.28 8.32
CA ARG A 54 -14.93 -16.72 8.26
C ARG A 54 -13.82 -17.49 7.54
N PRO A 55 -13.46 -18.69 8.02
CA PRO A 55 -12.52 -19.54 7.32
C PRO A 55 -12.90 -19.73 5.85
N LEU A 56 -11.92 -19.76 4.96
CA LEU A 56 -12.13 -20.09 3.56
C LEU A 56 -12.63 -21.52 3.42
N GLN A 57 -13.68 -21.70 2.64
CA GLN A 57 -14.20 -23.01 2.28
C GLN A 57 -14.35 -23.06 0.77
N ARG A 58 -13.80 -24.11 0.15
CA ARG A 58 -14.01 -24.31 -1.29
C ARG A 58 -15.41 -24.91 -1.52
N PRO A 59 -16.38 -24.10 -1.99
CA PRO A 59 -17.74 -24.61 -2.18
C PRO A 59 -17.82 -25.56 -3.37
N PRO A 60 -18.75 -26.53 -3.36
CA PRO A 60 -19.02 -27.36 -4.52
C PRO A 60 -19.59 -26.53 -5.68
N LEU A 61 -19.29 -26.92 -6.92
CA LEU A 61 -19.84 -26.27 -8.09
C LEU A 61 -21.36 -26.49 -8.16
N PRO A 62 -22.16 -25.42 -8.29
CA PRO A 62 -23.63 -25.56 -8.44
C PRO A 62 -24.02 -26.38 -9.67
N ARG A 63 -23.22 -26.30 -10.76
CA ARG A 63 -23.43 -27.04 -12.02
C ARG A 63 -22.08 -27.56 -12.51
N LYS A 64 -21.85 -28.87 -12.44
CA LYS A 64 -20.59 -29.51 -12.75
C LYS A 64 -20.19 -29.47 -14.23
N THR A 65 -21.14 -29.28 -15.13
CA THR A 65 -20.95 -29.30 -16.60
C THR A 65 -20.57 -27.94 -17.19
N GLU A 66 -20.59 -26.88 -16.38
CA GLU A 66 -20.31 -25.51 -16.82
C GLU A 66 -18.93 -25.06 -16.34
N HIS A 67 -18.41 -24.00 -16.97
CA HIS A 67 -17.23 -23.30 -16.44
C HIS A 67 -17.53 -22.83 -14.99
N PRO A 68 -16.61 -23.04 -14.04
CA PRO A 68 -16.89 -22.75 -12.62
C PRO A 68 -17.46 -21.35 -12.35
N VAL A 69 -16.87 -20.31 -12.95
CA VAL A 69 -17.36 -18.92 -12.81
C VAL A 69 -18.80 -18.80 -13.28
N ASP A 70 -19.12 -19.35 -14.47
CA ASP A 70 -20.48 -19.31 -15.04
C ASP A 70 -21.47 -20.06 -14.17
N SER A 71 -21.05 -21.21 -13.62
CA SER A 71 -21.87 -22.02 -12.72
C SER A 71 -22.33 -21.22 -11.48
N PHE A 72 -21.42 -20.50 -10.81
CA PHE A 72 -21.78 -19.66 -9.67
C PHE A 72 -22.63 -18.45 -10.06
N ILE A 73 -22.30 -17.78 -11.16
CA ILE A 73 -23.06 -16.61 -11.63
C ILE A 73 -24.48 -17.01 -11.99
N ARG A 74 -24.65 -18.05 -12.82
CA ARG A 74 -25.96 -18.54 -13.28
C ARG A 74 -26.81 -19.11 -12.16
N SER A 75 -26.21 -19.64 -11.09
CA SER A 75 -26.95 -20.14 -9.94
C SER A 75 -27.77 -19.05 -9.24
N ARG A 76 -27.42 -17.79 -9.41
CA ARG A 76 -28.11 -16.61 -8.83
C ARG A 76 -28.96 -15.83 -9.85
N TRP A 77 -28.99 -16.25 -11.12
CA TRP A 77 -29.79 -15.57 -12.11
C TRP A 77 -31.29 -15.84 -11.90
N PRO A 78 -32.15 -14.85 -12.14
CA PRO A 78 -33.59 -15.10 -12.28
C PRO A 78 -33.85 -16.15 -13.35
N ARG A 79 -34.83 -17.04 -13.11
CA ARG A 79 -35.12 -18.19 -14.01
C ARG A 79 -35.33 -17.81 -15.47
N ARG A 80 -35.79 -16.58 -15.74
CA ARG A 80 -36.05 -16.05 -17.10
C ARG A 80 -34.83 -15.49 -17.84
N LEU A 81 -33.69 -15.42 -17.19
CA LEU A 81 -32.47 -14.91 -17.83
C LEU A 81 -31.72 -16.05 -18.52
N SER A 82 -31.32 -15.79 -19.75
CA SER A 82 -30.39 -16.62 -20.53
C SER A 82 -29.12 -15.83 -20.89
N PRO A 83 -27.95 -16.50 -21.05
CA PRO A 83 -26.76 -15.84 -21.50
C PRO A 83 -26.93 -15.26 -22.91
N ALA A 84 -26.31 -14.11 -23.17
CA ALA A 84 -26.20 -13.59 -24.52
C ALA A 84 -25.40 -14.55 -25.42
N PRO A 85 -25.61 -14.52 -26.72
CA PRO A 85 -24.80 -15.30 -27.67
C PRO A 85 -23.30 -15.00 -27.50
N PRO A 86 -22.41 -15.97 -27.80
CA PRO A 86 -20.98 -15.74 -27.78
C PRO A 86 -20.58 -14.53 -28.63
N ALA A 87 -19.64 -13.73 -28.14
CA ALA A 87 -19.13 -12.59 -28.87
C ALA A 87 -18.37 -13.03 -30.14
N THR A 88 -18.43 -12.23 -31.20
CA THR A 88 -17.64 -12.47 -32.43
C THR A 88 -16.14 -12.47 -32.12
N ARG A 89 -15.32 -13.14 -32.94
CA ARG A 89 -13.85 -13.16 -32.82
C ARG A 89 -13.27 -11.75 -32.81
N ARG A 90 -13.76 -10.82 -33.62
CA ARG A 90 -13.35 -9.42 -33.62
C ARG A 90 -13.63 -8.74 -32.28
N THR A 91 -14.76 -9.00 -31.67
CA THR A 91 -15.12 -8.47 -30.33
C THR A 91 -14.26 -9.11 -29.25
N LEU A 92 -13.99 -10.42 -29.32
CA LEU A 92 -13.17 -11.14 -28.35
C LEU A 92 -11.74 -10.63 -28.32
N ILE A 93 -11.05 -10.51 -29.50
CA ILE A 93 -9.68 -10.02 -29.53
C ILE A 93 -9.59 -8.58 -29.02
N ARG A 94 -10.56 -7.72 -29.37
CA ARG A 94 -10.61 -6.35 -28.88
C ARG A 94 -10.72 -6.31 -27.35
N ARG A 95 -11.68 -7.07 -26.77
CA ARG A 95 -11.88 -7.11 -25.30
C ARG A 95 -10.65 -7.64 -24.59
N LEU A 96 -10.09 -8.76 -25.03
CA LEU A 96 -8.90 -9.36 -24.41
C LEU A 96 -7.68 -8.46 -24.49
N SER A 97 -7.45 -7.77 -25.63
CA SER A 97 -6.31 -6.87 -25.76
C SER A 97 -6.38 -5.72 -24.78
N PHE A 98 -7.54 -5.05 -24.65
CA PHE A 98 -7.71 -3.99 -23.68
C PHE A 98 -7.64 -4.48 -22.23
N ASP A 99 -8.20 -5.64 -21.94
CA ASP A 99 -8.22 -6.22 -20.60
C ASP A 99 -6.81 -6.64 -20.14
N LEU A 100 -6.08 -7.36 -20.99
CA LEU A 100 -4.78 -7.91 -20.60
C LEU A 100 -3.61 -6.95 -20.86
N THR A 101 -3.66 -6.10 -21.86
CA THR A 101 -2.53 -5.24 -22.23
C THR A 101 -2.81 -3.74 -22.20
N GLY A 102 -4.08 -3.35 -22.02
CA GLY A 102 -4.50 -1.94 -22.05
C GLY A 102 -4.44 -1.30 -23.45
N LEU A 103 -4.06 -2.05 -24.48
CA LEU A 103 -3.81 -1.57 -25.82
C LEU A 103 -4.80 -2.16 -26.84
N PRO A 104 -5.14 -1.43 -27.92
CA PRO A 104 -5.93 -1.99 -29.02
C PRO A 104 -5.11 -3.05 -29.77
N PRO A 105 -5.75 -4.11 -30.30
CA PRO A 105 -5.08 -5.05 -31.18
C PRO A 105 -4.72 -4.39 -32.53
N THR A 106 -3.57 -4.76 -33.11
CA THR A 106 -3.22 -4.30 -34.44
C THR A 106 -4.13 -4.93 -35.52
N PRO A 107 -4.36 -4.26 -36.67
CA PRO A 107 -5.15 -4.84 -37.77
C PRO A 107 -4.71 -6.26 -38.15
N GLY A 108 -3.41 -6.48 -38.36
CA GLY A 108 -2.89 -7.80 -38.64
C GLY A 108 -3.06 -8.85 -37.57
N ALA A 109 -3.13 -8.45 -36.27
CA ALA A 109 -3.45 -9.36 -35.18
C ALA A 109 -4.94 -9.78 -35.21
N ILE A 110 -5.84 -8.85 -35.57
CA ILE A 110 -7.25 -9.11 -35.76
C ILE A 110 -7.45 -10.12 -36.90
N ASP A 111 -6.84 -9.86 -38.07
CA ASP A 111 -6.98 -10.71 -39.25
C ASP A 111 -6.45 -12.13 -38.99
N ARG A 112 -5.29 -12.26 -38.35
CA ARG A 112 -4.74 -13.58 -37.98
C ARG A 112 -5.67 -14.34 -37.02
N PHE A 113 -6.27 -13.67 -36.04
CA PHE A 113 -7.16 -14.35 -35.08
C PHE A 113 -8.50 -14.72 -35.73
N ILE A 114 -9.02 -13.91 -36.65
CA ILE A 114 -10.25 -14.22 -37.42
C ILE A 114 -10.03 -15.43 -38.30
N ALA A 115 -8.87 -15.51 -38.98
CA ALA A 115 -8.52 -16.59 -39.89
C ALA A 115 -8.05 -17.90 -39.20
N ASP A 116 -7.79 -17.87 -37.88
CA ASP A 116 -7.30 -19.05 -37.15
C ASP A 116 -8.46 -19.99 -36.77
N ASP A 117 -8.80 -20.90 -37.67
CA ASP A 117 -9.91 -21.88 -37.48
C ASP A 117 -9.49 -23.14 -36.69
N GLN A 118 -8.21 -23.22 -36.25
CA GLN A 118 -7.74 -24.36 -35.49
C GLN A 118 -8.33 -24.41 -34.07
N PRO A 119 -8.59 -25.61 -33.54
CA PRO A 119 -9.02 -25.77 -32.15
C PRO A 119 -8.06 -25.04 -31.19
N GLY A 120 -8.59 -24.37 -30.17
CA GLY A 120 -7.79 -23.63 -29.20
C GLY A 120 -7.29 -22.24 -29.64
N ALA A 121 -7.77 -21.68 -30.74
CA ALA A 121 -7.40 -20.34 -31.21
C ALA A 121 -7.57 -19.27 -30.14
N TYR A 122 -8.63 -19.32 -29.34
CA TYR A 122 -8.85 -18.42 -28.21
C TYR A 122 -7.77 -18.55 -27.14
N GLN A 123 -7.42 -19.78 -26.75
CA GLN A 123 -6.37 -20.02 -25.76
C GLN A 123 -4.99 -19.55 -26.25
N ARG A 124 -4.68 -19.76 -27.53
CA ARG A 124 -3.44 -19.22 -28.14
C ARG A 124 -3.39 -17.69 -28.08
N LEU A 125 -4.52 -17.04 -28.32
CA LEU A 125 -4.63 -15.57 -28.19
C LEU A 125 -4.39 -15.13 -26.76
N VAL A 126 -5.04 -15.75 -25.77
CA VAL A 126 -4.86 -15.45 -24.34
C VAL A 126 -3.39 -15.63 -23.94
N ASN A 127 -2.78 -16.76 -24.24
CA ASN A 127 -1.38 -17.05 -23.89
C ASN A 127 -0.41 -16.03 -24.52
N ARG A 128 -0.65 -15.62 -25.76
CA ARG A 128 0.16 -14.59 -26.43
C ARG A 128 0.05 -13.23 -25.75
N LEU A 129 -1.15 -12.84 -25.30
CA LEU A 129 -1.36 -11.56 -24.62
C LEU A 129 -0.77 -11.58 -23.20
N LEU A 130 -0.88 -12.68 -22.49
CA LEU A 130 -0.24 -12.88 -21.17
C LEU A 130 1.29 -12.86 -21.26
N ALA A 131 1.87 -13.35 -22.36
CA ALA A 131 3.31 -13.30 -22.60
C ALA A 131 3.81 -11.94 -23.11
N SER A 132 2.92 -10.97 -23.32
CA SER A 132 3.29 -9.62 -23.75
C SER A 132 3.87 -8.82 -22.57
N PRO A 133 4.94 -8.03 -22.76
CA PRO A 133 5.45 -7.15 -21.71
C PRO A 133 4.40 -6.11 -21.25
N HIS A 134 3.46 -5.76 -22.13
CA HIS A 134 2.36 -4.85 -21.80
C HIS A 134 1.34 -5.43 -20.81
N TYR A 135 1.36 -6.76 -20.58
CA TYR A 135 0.55 -7.37 -19.53
C TYR A 135 0.97 -6.83 -18.15
N GLY A 136 2.26 -6.87 -17.85
CA GLY A 136 2.76 -6.33 -16.58
C GLY A 136 2.58 -4.83 -16.45
N GLU A 137 2.66 -4.06 -17.55
CA GLU A 137 2.38 -2.62 -17.54
C GLU A 137 0.91 -2.34 -17.17
N GLN A 138 -0.03 -3.04 -17.80
CA GLN A 138 -1.47 -2.89 -17.54
C GLN A 138 -1.85 -3.32 -16.13
N TRP A 139 -1.45 -4.51 -15.71
CA TRP A 139 -1.82 -5.07 -14.42
C TRP A 139 -1.00 -4.48 -13.27
N GLY A 140 0.26 -4.12 -13.53
CA GLY A 140 1.09 -3.34 -12.63
C GLY A 140 0.48 -1.98 -12.28
N ARG A 141 -0.17 -1.30 -13.25
CA ARG A 141 -0.89 -0.05 -13.01
C ARG A 141 -1.98 -0.22 -11.94
N HIS A 142 -2.78 -1.31 -12.00
CA HIS A 142 -3.79 -1.57 -10.98
C HIS A 142 -3.19 -1.75 -9.59
N TRP A 143 -2.03 -2.41 -9.49
CA TRP A 143 -1.32 -2.53 -8.22
C TRP A 143 -0.73 -1.20 -7.74
N LEU A 144 -0.15 -0.42 -8.64
CA LEU A 144 0.41 0.90 -8.33
C LEU A 144 -0.64 1.88 -7.81
N ASP A 145 -1.88 1.82 -8.32
CA ASP A 145 -3.01 2.58 -7.78
C ASP A 145 -3.36 2.13 -6.35
N VAL A 146 -3.41 0.83 -6.12
CA VAL A 146 -3.70 0.27 -4.77
C VAL A 146 -2.67 0.71 -3.74
N VAL A 147 -1.38 0.73 -4.10
CA VAL A 147 -0.30 1.14 -3.20
C VAL A 147 -0.04 2.64 -3.21
N ARG A 148 -0.80 3.40 -4.00
CA ARG A 148 -0.73 4.88 -4.08
C ARG A 148 0.65 5.36 -4.55
N TYR A 149 1.21 4.70 -5.56
CA TYR A 149 2.50 5.07 -6.15
C TYR A 149 2.52 6.54 -6.57
N ALA A 150 3.61 7.23 -6.25
CA ALA A 150 3.89 8.59 -6.72
C ALA A 150 5.40 8.81 -6.84
N ASP A 151 5.81 9.61 -7.83
CA ASP A 151 7.20 9.99 -8.05
C ASP A 151 7.68 11.12 -7.12
N THR A 152 6.76 11.69 -6.35
CA THR A 152 7.02 12.78 -5.41
C THR A 152 6.50 12.45 -4.01
N SER A 153 7.02 13.16 -3.00
CA SER A 153 6.79 12.83 -1.59
C SER A 153 5.55 13.46 -0.98
N GLY A 154 4.86 14.34 -1.71
CA GLY A 154 3.74 15.12 -1.19
C GLY A 154 4.16 16.23 -0.21
N PHE A 155 3.21 16.80 0.51
CA PHE A 155 3.36 17.97 1.36
C PHE A 155 3.79 19.23 0.60
N ALA A 156 4.10 20.31 1.34
CA ALA A 156 4.31 21.65 0.78
C ALA A 156 5.48 21.75 -0.21
N ASN A 157 6.52 20.93 -0.08
CA ASN A 157 7.68 20.98 -0.96
C ASN A 157 7.69 19.92 -2.05
N ASP A 158 6.90 18.90 -1.92
CA ASP A 158 6.68 17.83 -2.90
C ASP A 158 7.96 17.36 -3.62
N PHE A 159 8.98 17.01 -2.84
CA PHE A 159 10.28 16.62 -3.37
C PHE A 159 10.19 15.32 -4.18
N LEU A 160 10.98 15.24 -5.25
CA LEU A 160 11.15 14.02 -6.03
C LEU A 160 11.61 12.84 -5.15
N ARG A 161 11.12 11.65 -5.48
CA ARG A 161 11.56 10.36 -4.93
C ARG A 161 12.53 9.70 -5.92
N PRO A 162 13.83 9.96 -5.81
CA PRO A 162 14.81 9.31 -6.68
C PRO A 162 14.66 7.79 -6.61
N ASN A 163 14.69 7.14 -7.76
CA ASN A 163 14.58 5.68 -7.85
C ASN A 163 13.25 5.03 -7.41
N ALA A 164 12.19 5.79 -7.15
CA ALA A 164 10.85 5.22 -6.98
C ALA A 164 10.39 4.44 -8.23
N TRP A 165 10.84 4.86 -9.43
CA TRP A 165 10.61 4.17 -10.69
C TRP A 165 11.03 2.69 -10.67
N ARG A 166 12.10 2.34 -9.92
CA ARG A 166 12.55 0.94 -9.79
C ARG A 166 11.49 0.06 -9.10
N TYR A 167 10.77 0.61 -8.12
CA TYR A 167 9.63 -0.10 -7.52
C TYR A 167 8.48 -0.29 -8.51
N ARG A 168 8.15 0.72 -9.33
CA ARG A 168 7.17 0.57 -10.42
C ARG A 168 7.59 -0.58 -11.36
N ASP A 169 8.84 -0.58 -11.79
CA ASP A 169 9.35 -1.59 -12.71
C ASP A 169 9.45 -2.99 -12.05
N TYR A 170 9.73 -3.06 -10.76
CA TYR A 170 9.60 -4.29 -9.97
C TYR A 170 8.18 -4.86 -10.02
N VAL A 171 7.17 -4.01 -9.85
CA VAL A 171 5.76 -4.43 -9.93
C VAL A 171 5.46 -4.97 -11.33
N ILE A 172 5.84 -4.25 -12.39
CA ILE A 172 5.65 -4.67 -13.79
C ILE A 172 6.30 -6.04 -14.03
N ARG A 173 7.57 -6.21 -13.64
CA ARG A 173 8.29 -7.49 -13.77
C ARG A 173 7.62 -8.62 -12.99
N SER A 174 7.11 -8.32 -11.79
CA SER A 174 6.43 -9.32 -10.97
C SER A 174 5.20 -9.90 -11.66
N PHE A 175 4.41 -9.06 -12.33
CA PHE A 175 3.27 -9.53 -13.13
C PHE A 175 3.72 -10.27 -14.40
N ASN A 176 4.72 -9.78 -15.13
CA ASN A 176 5.22 -10.44 -16.34
C ASN A 176 5.86 -11.81 -16.05
N ASN A 177 6.43 -11.99 -14.87
CA ASN A 177 7.05 -13.24 -14.44
C ASN A 177 6.11 -14.15 -13.63
N ASP A 178 4.82 -13.82 -13.57
CA ASP A 178 3.82 -14.57 -12.80
C ASP A 178 4.28 -14.88 -11.36
N LYS A 179 4.86 -13.86 -10.70
CA LYS A 179 5.41 -14.01 -9.34
C LYS A 179 4.32 -14.48 -8.37
N PRO A 180 4.51 -15.56 -7.61
CA PRO A 180 3.53 -16.01 -6.61
C PRO A 180 3.17 -14.90 -5.62
N PHE A 181 1.88 -14.74 -5.34
CA PHE A 181 1.38 -13.64 -4.52
C PHE A 181 1.98 -13.62 -3.11
N ASN A 182 2.18 -14.77 -2.50
CA ASN A 182 2.84 -14.88 -1.19
C ASN A 182 4.28 -14.34 -1.21
N GLN A 183 5.04 -14.62 -2.27
CA GLN A 183 6.38 -14.07 -2.47
C GLN A 183 6.31 -12.56 -2.73
N PHE A 184 5.38 -12.10 -3.56
CA PHE A 184 5.17 -10.69 -3.84
C PHE A 184 4.85 -9.87 -2.58
N VAL A 185 4.03 -10.42 -1.66
CA VAL A 185 3.74 -9.80 -0.35
C VAL A 185 4.99 -9.79 0.52
N LEU A 186 5.69 -10.91 0.64
CA LEU A 186 6.88 -11.05 1.48
C LEU A 186 7.99 -10.07 1.08
N GLU A 187 8.26 -9.96 -0.22
CA GLU A 187 9.30 -9.06 -0.75
C GLU A 187 8.96 -7.59 -0.48
N GLN A 188 7.71 -7.18 -0.65
CA GLN A 188 7.29 -5.80 -0.43
C GLN A 188 7.31 -5.38 1.04
N LEU A 189 6.98 -6.28 1.94
CA LEU A 189 6.94 -5.98 3.38
C LEU A 189 8.30 -6.18 4.06
N ALA A 190 9.11 -7.12 3.58
CA ALA A 190 10.29 -7.58 4.30
C ALA A 190 11.50 -7.95 3.41
N GLY A 191 11.56 -7.45 2.17
CA GLY A 191 12.63 -7.80 1.24
C GLY A 191 14.03 -7.53 1.78
N ASP A 192 14.23 -6.44 2.55
CA ASP A 192 15.51 -6.12 3.21
C ASP A 192 15.83 -7.00 4.43
N GLU A 193 14.86 -7.76 4.94
CA GLU A 193 15.05 -8.76 6.00
C GLU A 193 15.40 -10.15 5.46
N LEU A 194 15.20 -10.41 4.15
CA LEU A 194 15.54 -11.70 3.52
C LEU A 194 17.06 -11.88 3.46
N LYS A 195 17.51 -13.13 3.55
CA LYS A 195 18.94 -13.47 3.53
C LYS A 195 19.21 -14.57 2.50
N PRO A 196 20.03 -14.31 1.45
CA PRO A 196 20.60 -13.01 1.09
C PRO A 196 19.54 -12.04 0.52
N ALA A 197 19.63 -10.76 0.85
CA ALA A 197 18.83 -9.75 0.20
C ALA A 197 19.40 -9.44 -1.18
N THR A 198 18.60 -9.64 -2.23
CA THR A 198 18.97 -9.28 -3.61
C THR A 198 18.64 -7.81 -3.90
N PRO A 199 19.18 -7.21 -4.97
CA PRO A 199 18.74 -5.88 -5.42
C PRO A 199 17.24 -5.78 -5.60
N GLU A 200 16.58 -6.80 -6.16
CA GLU A 200 15.12 -6.83 -6.36
C GLU A 200 14.36 -6.83 -5.04
N HIS A 201 14.81 -7.60 -4.04
CA HIS A 201 14.23 -7.59 -2.70
C HIS A 201 14.29 -6.20 -2.05
N LEU A 202 15.41 -5.48 -2.22
CA LEU A 202 15.58 -4.12 -1.71
C LEU A 202 14.66 -3.12 -2.41
N ILE A 203 14.47 -3.27 -3.72
CA ILE A 203 13.57 -2.44 -4.53
C ILE A 203 12.11 -2.67 -4.12
N ALA A 204 11.71 -3.92 -3.90
CA ALA A 204 10.36 -4.30 -3.50
C ALA A 204 9.87 -3.58 -2.24
N THR A 205 10.76 -3.32 -1.27
CA THR A 205 10.41 -2.60 -0.03
C THR A 205 10.06 -1.13 -0.25
N GLY A 206 10.18 -0.61 -1.48
CA GLY A 206 9.62 0.67 -1.88
C GLY A 206 8.13 0.81 -1.55
N PHE A 207 7.38 -0.30 -1.48
CA PHE A 207 6.00 -0.33 -0.98
C PHE A 207 5.82 0.43 0.34
N LEU A 208 6.73 0.24 1.29
CA LEU A 208 6.67 0.85 2.62
C LEU A 208 6.90 2.37 2.61
N ARG A 209 7.28 2.94 1.45
CA ARG A 209 7.56 4.35 1.28
C ARG A 209 6.60 5.08 0.36
N MET A 210 5.50 4.42 -0.06
CA MET A 210 4.54 5.01 -1.00
C MET A 210 3.66 6.09 -0.35
N GLY A 211 3.50 6.09 0.95
CA GLY A 211 2.82 7.16 1.68
C GLY A 211 3.51 8.53 1.56
N PRO A 212 2.80 9.63 1.77
CA PRO A 212 3.39 10.96 1.78
C PRO A 212 4.40 11.10 2.93
N TRP A 213 5.48 11.85 2.68
CA TRP A 213 6.56 12.06 3.64
C TRP A 213 6.95 13.53 3.74
N GLU A 214 6.91 14.09 4.96
CA GLU A 214 7.32 15.47 5.22
C GLU A 214 8.85 15.60 5.32
N HIS A 215 9.44 16.40 4.43
CA HIS A 215 10.88 16.62 4.35
C HIS A 215 11.33 18.00 4.85
N THR A 216 10.40 18.83 5.30
CA THR A 216 10.73 20.27 5.47
C THR A 216 11.22 20.59 6.87
N GLY A 217 11.17 19.84 7.84
CA GLY A 217 11.52 20.25 9.20
C GLY A 217 10.65 21.40 9.75
N MET A 218 9.55 21.73 9.07
CA MET A 218 8.53 22.66 9.57
C MET A 218 7.54 21.93 10.49
N SER A 219 7.54 20.61 10.43
CA SER A 219 6.72 19.75 11.26
C SER A 219 7.53 19.20 12.45
N VAL A 220 6.83 18.93 13.54
CA VAL A 220 7.42 18.25 14.69
C VAL A 220 7.78 16.82 14.29
N ALA A 221 9.02 16.42 14.55
CA ALA A 221 9.54 15.12 14.11
C ALA A 221 8.72 13.93 14.60
N ARG A 222 8.20 13.99 15.82
CA ARG A 222 7.34 12.95 16.40
C ARG A 222 6.03 12.82 15.61
N ILE A 223 5.44 13.94 15.18
CA ILE A 223 4.24 13.95 14.33
C ILE A 223 4.56 13.33 12.97
N THR A 224 5.65 13.74 12.32
CA THR A 224 6.07 13.18 11.02
C THR A 224 6.31 11.67 11.11
N ARG A 225 6.94 11.22 12.18
CA ARG A 225 7.16 9.79 12.44
C ARG A 225 5.83 9.05 12.60
N GLN A 226 4.90 9.60 13.36
CA GLN A 226 3.59 8.99 13.57
C GLN A 226 2.78 8.93 12.28
N LEU A 227 2.82 9.98 11.46
CA LEU A 227 2.16 9.98 10.14
C LEU A 227 2.63 8.82 9.26
N PHE A 228 3.94 8.52 9.27
CA PHE A 228 4.46 7.35 8.55
C PHE A 228 3.95 6.04 9.13
N LEU A 229 3.99 5.89 10.45
CA LEU A 229 3.52 4.67 11.12
C LEU A 229 2.03 4.44 10.90
N ASP A 230 1.23 5.50 10.96
CA ASP A 230 -0.21 5.45 10.68
C ASP A 230 -0.47 5.07 9.20
N ASP A 231 0.30 5.66 8.29
CA ASP A 231 0.13 5.39 6.86
C ASP A 231 0.45 3.93 6.51
N VAL A 232 1.60 3.42 6.95
CA VAL A 232 2.00 2.04 6.64
C VAL A 232 1.07 1.02 7.28
N THR A 233 0.61 1.25 8.53
CA THR A 233 -0.35 0.39 9.23
C THR A 233 -1.67 0.34 8.48
N ASN A 234 -2.21 1.50 8.10
CA ASN A 234 -3.45 1.57 7.35
C ASN A 234 -3.31 1.00 5.92
N SER A 235 -2.16 1.21 5.28
CA SER A 235 -1.87 0.62 3.96
C SER A 235 -1.89 -0.90 4.00
N VAL A 236 -1.26 -1.51 4.99
CA VAL A 236 -1.30 -2.97 5.17
C VAL A 236 -2.73 -3.45 5.38
N GLY A 237 -3.52 -2.74 6.21
CA GLY A 237 -4.93 -3.05 6.41
C GLY A 237 -5.74 -3.01 5.12
N GLN A 238 -5.63 -1.95 4.35
CA GLN A 238 -6.40 -1.79 3.11
C GLN A 238 -5.90 -2.69 1.97
N VAL A 239 -4.58 -2.76 1.77
CA VAL A 239 -3.99 -3.47 0.63
C VAL A 239 -4.09 -4.98 0.76
N PHE A 240 -3.82 -5.52 1.94
CA PHE A 240 -3.73 -6.96 2.15
C PHE A 240 -4.90 -7.56 2.94
N LEU A 241 -5.48 -6.79 3.87
CA LEU A 241 -6.54 -7.30 4.75
C LEU A 241 -7.94 -6.82 4.35
N GLY A 242 -8.06 -5.86 3.43
CA GLY A 242 -9.34 -5.29 3.03
C GLY A 242 -10.06 -4.55 4.17
N HIS A 243 -9.32 -3.97 5.12
CA HIS A 243 -9.88 -3.27 6.27
C HIS A 243 -9.25 -1.89 6.48
N VAL A 244 -10.09 -0.91 6.80
CA VAL A 244 -9.66 0.44 7.18
C VAL A 244 -9.33 0.45 8.66
N LEU A 245 -8.08 0.17 9.01
CA LEU A 245 -7.65 0.09 10.40
C LEU A 245 -7.57 1.46 11.09
N ARG A 246 -7.50 2.56 10.34
CA ARG A 246 -7.24 3.91 10.85
C ARG A 246 -8.24 4.38 11.91
N CYS A 247 -9.50 3.92 11.87
CA CYS A 247 -10.50 4.27 12.87
C CYS A 247 -10.09 3.78 14.27
N ALA A 248 -9.40 2.63 14.33
CA ALA A 248 -8.91 2.06 15.59
C ALA A 248 -7.68 2.77 16.17
N ARG A 249 -7.18 3.84 15.54
CA ARG A 249 -6.11 4.68 16.08
C ARG A 249 -6.53 5.47 17.34
N CYS A 250 -7.77 5.98 17.37
CA CYS A 250 -8.21 6.88 18.43
C CYS A 250 -9.10 6.19 19.46
N HIS A 251 -9.84 5.18 19.05
CA HIS A 251 -10.80 4.41 19.84
C HIS A 251 -10.99 3.05 19.20
N ASP A 252 -11.49 2.07 19.94
CA ASP A 252 -11.85 0.77 19.36
C ASP A 252 -12.79 0.94 18.17
N HIS A 253 -12.57 0.17 17.09
CA HIS A 253 -13.33 0.35 15.85
C HIS A 253 -14.83 0.22 16.10
N LYS A 254 -15.61 1.22 15.63
CA LYS A 254 -17.04 1.32 15.94
C LYS A 254 -17.86 0.14 15.42
N PHE A 255 -17.49 -0.42 14.27
CA PHE A 255 -18.31 -1.40 13.55
C PHE A 255 -17.66 -2.78 13.46
N ASP A 256 -16.35 -2.84 13.35
CA ASP A 256 -15.58 -4.06 13.13
C ASP A 256 -14.87 -4.53 14.40
N PRO A 257 -14.55 -5.82 14.55
CA PRO A 257 -13.86 -6.36 15.73
C PRO A 257 -12.36 -6.03 15.70
N VAL A 258 -12.03 -4.76 15.62
CA VAL A 258 -10.66 -4.22 15.58
C VAL A 258 -10.43 -3.33 16.79
N PRO A 259 -9.85 -3.86 17.89
CA PRO A 259 -9.51 -3.04 19.05
C PRO A 259 -8.35 -2.09 18.75
N THR A 260 -8.32 -0.96 19.44
CA THR A 260 -7.22 0.00 19.39
C THR A 260 -5.86 -0.67 19.67
N ARG A 261 -5.82 -1.64 20.58
CA ARG A 261 -4.61 -2.43 20.86
C ARG A 261 -4.06 -3.13 19.62
N ASP A 262 -4.90 -3.75 18.78
CA ASP A 262 -4.47 -4.42 17.56
C ASP A 262 -3.88 -3.44 16.54
N TYR A 263 -4.49 -2.25 16.41
CA TYR A 263 -3.94 -1.19 15.55
C TYR A 263 -2.50 -0.86 15.93
N TYR A 264 -2.25 -0.59 17.23
CA TYR A 264 -0.91 -0.26 17.68
C TYR A 264 0.03 -1.47 17.73
N SER A 265 -0.48 -2.69 17.89
CA SER A 265 0.32 -3.91 17.78
C SER A 265 0.82 -4.13 16.35
N ILE A 266 -0.01 -3.89 15.33
CA ILE A 266 0.43 -3.92 13.92
C ILE A 266 1.40 -2.76 13.66
N GLN A 267 1.13 -1.55 14.17
CA GLN A 267 2.03 -0.42 14.06
C GLN A 267 3.41 -0.71 14.68
N ALA A 268 3.45 -1.42 15.82
CA ALA A 268 4.68 -1.81 16.49
C ALA A 268 5.58 -2.72 15.63
N VAL A 269 5.03 -3.44 14.66
CA VAL A 269 5.82 -4.18 13.68
C VAL A 269 6.72 -3.24 12.87
N PHE A 270 6.24 -2.05 12.56
CA PHE A 270 6.94 -1.03 11.76
C PHE A 270 7.75 -0.03 12.59
N SER A 271 7.70 -0.09 13.92
CA SER A 271 8.41 0.86 14.78
C SER A 271 9.93 0.83 14.59
N SER A 272 10.50 -0.32 14.17
CA SER A 272 11.92 -0.43 13.82
C SER A 272 12.23 -0.05 12.36
N THR A 273 11.22 0.21 11.52
CA THR A 273 11.41 0.51 10.10
C THR A 273 11.83 1.94 9.88
N GLN A 274 12.94 2.14 9.19
CA GLN A 274 13.50 3.45 8.85
C GLN A 274 13.72 3.55 7.34
N PHE A 275 13.58 4.74 6.78
CA PHE A 275 13.84 4.99 5.37
C PHE A 275 15.33 4.97 5.06
N ALA A 276 15.70 4.40 3.91
CA ALA A 276 17.05 4.49 3.36
C ALA A 276 17.06 4.38 1.84
N GLU A 277 17.93 5.15 1.22
CA GLU A 277 18.47 4.83 -0.10
C GLU A 277 19.60 3.82 0.11
N VAL A 278 19.42 2.61 -0.42
CA VAL A 278 20.33 1.49 -0.24
C VAL A 278 21.00 1.16 -1.57
N ASP A 279 22.31 0.94 -1.57
CA ASP A 279 23.02 0.51 -2.79
C ASP A 279 22.44 -0.83 -3.26
N ALA A 280 21.97 -0.85 -4.51
CA ALA A 280 21.35 -1.99 -5.17
C ALA A 280 21.74 -1.95 -6.64
N ALA A 281 22.53 -2.89 -7.11
CA ALA A 281 22.95 -2.97 -8.50
C ALA A 281 21.75 -2.86 -9.45
N PHE A 282 21.95 -2.26 -10.62
CA PHE A 282 20.93 -2.30 -11.66
C PHE A 282 20.70 -3.74 -12.11
N LEU A 283 19.45 -4.06 -12.40
CA LEU A 283 19.06 -5.35 -12.94
C LEU A 283 19.27 -5.34 -14.45
N PRO A 284 19.50 -6.50 -15.09
CA PRO A 284 19.79 -6.57 -16.53
C PRO A 284 18.71 -6.01 -17.45
N ASP A 285 17.46 -6.03 -16.99
CA ASP A 285 16.26 -5.58 -17.73
C ASP A 285 15.82 -4.15 -17.36
N GLU A 286 16.55 -3.46 -16.47
CA GLU A 286 16.29 -2.04 -16.18
C GLU A 286 16.82 -1.16 -17.32
N ASN A 287 15.98 -0.25 -17.80
CA ASN A 287 16.41 0.74 -18.80
C ASN A 287 17.27 1.82 -18.17
N ILE A 288 18.57 1.72 -18.40
CA ILE A 288 19.60 2.66 -17.91
C ILE A 288 20.24 3.47 -19.04
N GLU A 289 19.65 3.46 -20.23
CA GLU A 289 20.15 4.21 -21.37
C GLU A 289 20.25 5.71 -21.04
N GLY A 290 21.38 6.33 -21.37
CA GLY A 290 21.64 7.75 -21.12
C GLY A 290 21.95 8.13 -19.66
N PHE A 291 21.91 7.20 -18.70
CA PHE A 291 22.12 7.51 -17.27
C PHE A 291 23.48 8.15 -16.99
N GLU A 292 24.56 7.75 -17.70
CA GLU A 292 25.88 8.39 -17.53
C GLU A 292 25.85 9.85 -17.98
N ASN A 293 25.19 10.17 -19.08
CA ASN A 293 25.04 11.54 -19.57
C ASN A 293 24.23 12.39 -18.57
N HIS A 294 23.14 11.85 -18.02
CA HIS A 294 22.34 12.52 -17.00
C HIS A 294 23.16 12.77 -15.71
N ARG A 295 23.90 11.77 -15.22
CA ARG A 295 24.81 11.95 -14.08
C ARG A 295 25.84 13.03 -14.33
N ARG A 296 26.47 13.03 -15.52
CA ARG A 296 27.45 14.05 -15.92
C ARG A 296 26.81 15.44 -15.92
N TYR A 297 25.61 15.58 -16.49
CA TYR A 297 24.87 16.84 -16.51
C TYR A 297 24.61 17.38 -15.09
N HIS A 298 24.09 16.55 -14.18
CA HIS A 298 23.82 16.98 -12.81
C HIS A 298 25.11 17.30 -12.04
N ARG A 299 26.20 16.55 -12.25
CA ARG A 299 27.52 16.87 -11.66
C ARG A 299 28.03 18.23 -12.13
N LEU A 300 27.96 18.53 -13.42
CA LEU A 300 28.41 19.83 -13.97
C LEU A 300 27.57 20.98 -13.40
N ARG A 301 26.25 20.83 -13.32
CA ARG A 301 25.38 21.83 -12.66
C ARG A 301 25.72 22.04 -11.20
N LYS A 302 25.96 20.96 -10.47
CA LYS A 302 26.39 21.03 -9.05
C LYS A 302 27.71 21.75 -8.88
N GLN A 303 28.69 21.47 -9.75
CA GLN A 303 29.98 22.18 -9.77
C GLN A 303 29.80 23.68 -10.08
N ALA A 304 28.98 24.03 -11.07
CA ALA A 304 28.65 25.41 -11.40
C ALA A 304 27.98 26.13 -10.21
N ASN A 305 27.05 25.49 -9.55
CA ASN A 305 26.41 26.03 -8.34
C ASN A 305 27.38 26.18 -7.18
N THR A 306 28.33 25.24 -7.00
CA THR A 306 29.40 25.35 -5.98
C THR A 306 30.32 26.53 -6.26
N ARG A 307 30.70 26.74 -7.52
CA ARG A 307 31.53 27.92 -7.93
C ARG A 307 30.76 29.22 -7.66
N MET A 308 29.47 29.30 -7.99
CA MET A 308 28.64 30.46 -7.69
C MET A 308 28.55 30.74 -6.19
N LEU A 309 28.37 29.72 -5.35
CA LEU A 309 28.38 29.89 -3.89
C LEU A 309 29.77 30.37 -3.38
N GLY A 310 30.85 29.84 -3.94
CA GLY A 310 32.21 30.24 -3.60
C GLY A 310 32.58 31.67 -4.05
N SER A 311 31.90 32.21 -5.06
CA SER A 311 32.12 33.59 -5.53
C SER A 311 31.38 34.66 -4.72
N LEU A 312 30.52 34.25 -3.76
CA LEU A 312 29.82 35.20 -2.92
C LEU A 312 30.77 35.85 -1.90
N PRO A 313 30.57 37.12 -1.57
CA PRO A 313 31.40 37.81 -0.55
C PRO A 313 31.36 37.05 0.78
N LYS A 314 32.48 37.03 1.54
CA LYS A 314 32.53 36.41 2.86
C LYS A 314 31.47 36.99 3.81
N HIS A 315 31.31 38.30 3.79
CA HIS A 315 30.25 39.00 4.50
C HIS A 315 29.14 39.34 3.51
N ARG A 316 27.92 38.80 3.74
CA ARG A 316 26.72 39.08 2.91
C ARG A 316 26.26 40.48 3.28
N VAL A 317 26.25 41.39 2.34
CA VAL A 317 25.89 42.80 2.57
C VAL A 317 24.55 43.14 1.93
N THR A 318 24.25 42.54 0.78
CA THR A 318 23.04 42.85 0.02
C THR A 318 22.00 41.77 0.13
N PRO A 319 20.67 42.10 -0.01
CA PRO A 319 19.58 41.11 -0.13
C PRO A 319 19.84 40.10 -1.25
N ASN A 320 20.51 40.53 -2.34
CA ASN A 320 20.83 39.65 -3.45
C ASN A 320 21.86 38.56 -3.05
N ASP A 321 22.88 38.90 -2.22
CA ASP A 321 23.83 37.91 -1.75
C ASP A 321 23.20 36.87 -0.87
N PHE A 322 22.32 37.27 0.05
CA PHE A 322 21.54 36.36 0.87
C PHE A 322 20.61 35.47 0.02
N GLY A 323 19.93 36.06 -0.99
CA GLY A 323 19.05 35.34 -1.90
C GLY A 323 19.85 34.29 -2.70
N ARG A 324 20.98 34.63 -3.27
CA ARG A 324 21.87 33.74 -4.03
C ARG A 324 22.42 32.61 -3.15
N GLU A 325 22.81 32.91 -1.93
CA GLU A 325 23.27 31.88 -0.99
C GLU A 325 22.15 30.89 -0.65
N ARG A 326 20.97 31.37 -0.28
CA ARG A 326 19.81 30.53 0.06
C ARG A 326 19.39 29.65 -1.11
N LEU A 327 19.26 30.21 -2.29
CA LEU A 327 18.94 29.47 -3.51
C LEU A 327 20.04 28.46 -3.87
N GLY A 328 21.31 28.88 -3.83
CA GLY A 328 22.43 27.99 -4.12
C GLY A 328 22.51 26.80 -3.18
N ARG A 329 22.31 27.00 -1.87
CA ARG A 329 22.22 25.89 -0.89
C ARG A 329 21.04 24.97 -1.14
N LYS A 330 19.87 25.49 -1.55
CA LYS A 330 18.71 24.69 -1.96
C LYS A 330 19.05 23.87 -3.20
N TRP A 331 19.61 24.50 -4.24
CA TRP A 331 19.97 23.80 -5.49
C TRP A 331 21.05 22.74 -5.28
N GLN A 332 22.02 22.95 -4.39
CA GLN A 332 23.04 21.95 -4.08
C GLN A 332 22.40 20.61 -3.62
N ARG A 333 21.34 20.68 -2.84
CA ARG A 333 20.58 19.51 -2.35
C ARG A 333 19.73 18.86 -3.45
N LEU A 334 18.94 19.67 -4.16
CA LEU A 334 18.06 19.19 -5.22
C LEU A 334 18.84 18.53 -6.37
N LEU A 335 19.98 19.10 -6.76
CA LEU A 335 20.86 18.52 -7.77
C LEU A 335 21.48 17.19 -7.34
N SER A 336 21.79 17.05 -6.04
CA SER A 336 22.26 15.77 -5.50
C SER A 336 21.17 14.69 -5.57
N TRP A 337 19.94 15.04 -5.26
CA TRP A 337 18.81 14.11 -5.39
C TRP A 337 18.51 13.76 -6.85
N ALA A 338 18.51 14.74 -7.74
CA ALA A 338 18.34 14.48 -9.17
C ALA A 338 19.45 13.56 -9.73
N GLU A 339 20.70 13.71 -9.27
CA GLU A 339 21.79 12.78 -9.63
C GLU A 339 21.52 11.35 -9.13
N ASP A 340 20.94 11.19 -7.92
CA ASP A 340 20.66 9.89 -7.33
C ASP A 340 19.61 9.08 -8.12
N SER A 341 18.75 9.73 -8.93
CA SER A 341 17.79 9.05 -9.82
C SER A 341 18.47 8.18 -10.88
N TYR A 342 19.76 8.43 -11.17
CA TYR A 342 20.54 7.72 -12.19
C TYR A 342 21.63 6.82 -11.58
N ARG A 343 21.54 6.50 -10.30
CA ARG A 343 22.51 5.67 -9.57
C ARG A 343 21.90 4.32 -9.19
N PRO A 344 22.73 3.27 -9.02
CA PRO A 344 22.25 1.94 -8.62
C PRO A 344 21.83 1.93 -7.14
N ILE A 345 20.72 2.56 -6.84
CA ILE A 345 20.20 2.77 -5.50
C ILE A 345 18.72 2.36 -5.46
N ALA A 346 18.31 1.59 -4.45
CA ALA A 346 16.93 1.30 -4.17
C ALA A 346 16.31 2.36 -3.24
N PHE A 347 15.10 2.78 -3.56
CA PHE A 347 14.20 3.53 -2.69
C PHE A 347 13.59 2.57 -1.66
N SER A 348 14.28 2.35 -0.54
CA SER A 348 14.11 1.20 0.35
C SER A 348 14.00 1.61 1.82
N VAL A 349 14.02 0.62 2.69
CA VAL A 349 13.99 0.77 4.14
C VAL A 349 15.10 -0.08 4.80
N TYR A 350 15.27 0.08 6.11
CA TYR A 350 16.08 -0.82 6.94
C TYR A 350 15.50 -0.88 8.35
N ASN A 351 15.86 -1.89 9.13
CA ASN A 351 15.57 -1.93 10.55
C ASN A 351 16.65 -1.21 11.36
N GLY A 352 16.22 -0.30 12.22
CA GLY A 352 17.13 0.50 13.03
C GLY A 352 16.41 1.40 14.03
N PRO A 353 17.17 2.13 14.87
CA PRO A 353 16.60 3.08 15.81
C PRO A 353 15.95 4.24 15.08
N ASN A 354 14.97 4.85 15.73
CA ASN A 354 14.39 6.09 15.23
C ASN A 354 15.47 7.17 15.18
N ARG A 355 15.60 7.81 14.02
CA ARG A 355 16.52 8.93 13.80
C ARG A 355 15.83 10.25 14.12
N ASN A 356 15.41 10.41 15.36
CA ASN A 356 14.68 11.58 15.83
C ASN A 356 15.10 12.88 15.15
N GLY A 357 14.17 13.42 14.35
CA GLY A 357 13.93 14.82 14.26
C GLY A 357 14.88 15.69 13.48
N ARG A 358 15.76 15.17 12.65
CA ARG A 358 16.45 16.05 11.70
C ARG A 358 15.71 16.02 10.37
N PRO A 359 15.30 17.20 9.86
CA PRO A 359 14.72 17.30 8.54
C PRO A 359 15.70 16.72 7.53
N VAL A 360 15.24 15.71 6.77
CA VAL A 360 16.11 14.99 5.89
C VAL A 360 16.06 15.65 4.51
N PHE A 361 16.88 16.66 4.35
CA PHE A 361 17.13 17.28 3.05
C PHE A 361 18.26 16.57 2.26
N SER A 362 18.70 15.42 2.71
CA SER A 362 19.81 14.68 2.11
C SER A 362 19.45 13.21 1.99
N ARG A 363 20.20 12.52 1.15
CA ARG A 363 20.11 11.07 0.98
C ARG A 363 20.06 10.36 2.33
N LEU A 364 19.04 9.55 2.53
CA LEU A 364 18.84 8.73 3.71
C LEU A 364 19.73 7.49 3.64
N ARG A 365 20.95 7.58 4.13
CA ARG A 365 21.86 6.43 4.15
C ARG A 365 21.59 5.53 5.34
N LYS A 366 21.61 4.21 5.08
CA LYS A 366 21.59 3.19 6.12
C LYS A 366 22.78 3.38 7.06
N PRO A 367 22.61 3.46 8.40
CA PRO A 367 23.73 3.55 9.32
C PRO A 367 24.59 2.31 9.28
N PRO A 368 25.87 2.41 9.70
CA PRO A 368 26.76 1.26 9.86
C PRO A 368 26.13 0.15 10.72
N GLN A 369 26.50 -1.10 10.44
CA GLN A 369 25.90 -2.26 11.10
C GLN A 369 26.12 -2.27 12.63
N HIS A 370 27.30 -1.85 13.11
CA HIS A 370 27.58 -1.79 14.54
C HIS A 370 26.62 -0.86 15.29
N THR A 371 26.33 0.33 14.72
CA THR A 371 25.38 1.28 15.32
C THR A 371 23.97 0.72 15.41
N ARG A 372 23.58 -0.15 14.47
CA ARG A 372 22.24 -0.77 14.46
C ARG A 372 22.13 -1.91 15.47
N LYS A 373 23.21 -2.70 15.67
CA LYS A 373 23.20 -3.85 16.59
C LYS A 373 23.00 -3.47 18.06
N ILE A 374 23.45 -2.31 18.48
CA ILE A 374 23.31 -1.83 19.87
C ILE A 374 22.03 -1.03 20.11
N ALA A 375 21.28 -0.75 19.06
CA ALA A 375 20.07 0.06 19.14
C ALA A 375 18.90 -0.75 19.72
N LYS A 376 18.18 -0.16 20.65
CA LYS A 376 16.90 -0.71 21.14
C LYS A 376 15.78 -0.40 20.15
N PRO A 377 14.79 -1.28 20.00
CA PRO A 377 13.57 -0.98 19.26
C PRO A 377 12.86 0.24 19.86
N GLU A 378 12.23 1.03 19.01
CA GLU A 378 11.29 2.07 19.44
C GLU A 378 10.10 1.40 20.16
N MET A 379 9.81 1.84 21.35
CA MET A 379 8.62 1.38 22.08
C MET A 379 7.37 1.98 21.43
N THR A 380 6.36 1.17 21.28
CA THR A 380 5.05 1.59 20.79
C THR A 380 4.05 1.51 21.94
N SER A 381 3.23 2.54 22.10
CA SER A 381 2.15 2.60 23.07
C SER A 381 0.84 2.94 22.37
N VAL A 382 -0.27 2.59 22.96
CA VAL A 382 -1.57 3.14 22.60
C VAL A 382 -1.50 4.66 22.81
N LEU A 383 -1.93 5.43 21.81
CA LEU A 383 -2.05 6.89 21.93
C LEU A 383 -3.47 7.22 22.37
N GLU A 384 -3.62 7.89 23.50
CA GLU A 384 -4.92 8.28 24.03
C GLU A 384 -5.62 9.24 23.08
N GLY A 385 -6.82 8.88 22.61
CA GLY A 385 -7.53 9.63 21.57
C GLY A 385 -6.76 9.79 20.24
N GLY A 386 -5.67 9.04 20.06
CA GLY A 386 -4.77 9.16 18.91
C GLY A 386 -3.79 10.35 19.01
N ASP A 387 -3.70 11.03 20.17
CA ASP A 387 -2.78 12.14 20.34
C ASP A 387 -1.32 11.63 20.47
N VAL A 388 -0.46 12.15 19.60
CA VAL A 388 0.96 11.78 19.53
C VAL A 388 1.71 12.08 20.84
N PHE A 389 1.23 13.02 21.64
CA PHE A 389 1.85 13.45 22.88
C PHE A 389 1.27 12.76 24.14
N SER A 390 0.17 12.02 23.98
CA SER A 390 -0.52 11.31 25.08
C SER A 390 -0.32 9.80 24.92
N SER A 391 0.77 9.29 25.50
CA SER A 391 1.11 7.86 25.46
C SER A 391 0.45 7.13 26.62
N GLY A 392 -0.39 6.14 26.30
CA GLY A 392 -0.98 5.19 27.24
C GLY A 392 -0.17 3.89 27.35
N ASP A 393 -0.87 2.76 27.46
CA ASP A 393 -0.28 1.44 27.67
C ASP A 393 0.69 1.02 26.56
N PRO A 394 1.84 0.43 26.91
CA PRO A 394 2.76 -0.13 25.92
C PRO A 394 2.15 -1.36 25.23
N VAL A 395 2.48 -1.54 23.96
CA VAL A 395 2.06 -2.69 23.18
C VAL A 395 3.25 -3.40 22.53
N SER A 396 3.14 -4.71 22.42
CA SER A 396 4.10 -5.53 21.67
C SER A 396 3.67 -5.65 20.22
N PRO A 397 4.62 -5.90 19.28
CA PRO A 397 4.27 -6.22 17.88
C PRO A 397 3.29 -7.38 17.80
N GLY A 398 2.25 -7.25 17.00
CA GLY A 398 1.18 -8.24 16.87
C GLY A 398 0.45 -8.15 15.54
N VAL A 399 -0.65 -8.87 15.43
CA VAL A 399 -1.50 -8.99 14.25
C VAL A 399 -2.96 -8.74 14.59
N LEU A 400 -3.83 -8.74 13.60
CA LEU A 400 -5.27 -8.58 13.81
C LEU A 400 -5.87 -9.81 14.51
N SER A 401 -6.24 -9.65 15.79
CA SER A 401 -6.69 -10.74 16.66
C SER A 401 -8.04 -11.33 16.25
N ALA A 402 -8.90 -10.53 15.61
CA ALA A 402 -10.22 -10.96 15.14
C ALA A 402 -10.20 -12.13 14.15
N THR A 403 -9.07 -12.37 13.49
CA THR A 403 -8.91 -13.54 12.57
C THR A 403 -8.80 -14.87 13.33
N GLY A 404 -8.57 -14.84 14.64
CA GLY A 404 -8.27 -16.02 15.45
C GLY A 404 -6.88 -16.62 15.19
N LEU A 405 -6.11 -16.08 14.26
CA LEU A 405 -4.74 -16.52 13.96
C LEU A 405 -3.73 -15.70 14.76
N THR A 406 -2.75 -16.38 15.32
CA THR A 406 -1.65 -15.76 16.05
C THR A 406 -0.38 -15.73 15.20
N ALA A 407 0.51 -14.78 15.49
CA ALA A 407 1.86 -14.74 14.94
C ALA A 407 2.87 -14.50 16.06
N THR A 408 3.98 -15.23 16.02
CA THR A 408 5.12 -14.95 16.88
C THR A 408 5.99 -13.89 16.20
N ILE A 409 5.82 -12.64 16.62
CA ILE A 409 6.58 -11.52 16.07
C ILE A 409 7.72 -11.17 17.02
N PRO A 410 8.98 -11.14 16.54
CA PRO A 410 10.13 -10.81 17.37
C PRO A 410 10.00 -9.42 18.01
N VAL A 411 10.40 -9.30 19.29
CA VAL A 411 10.50 -7.99 19.96
C VAL A 411 11.78 -7.24 19.60
N THR A 412 12.73 -7.92 18.94
CA THR A 412 13.98 -7.36 18.41
C THR A 412 13.76 -6.44 17.23
N LEU A 413 14.82 -5.79 16.73
CA LEU A 413 14.74 -4.90 15.56
C LEU A 413 14.40 -5.64 14.26
N GLU A 414 14.94 -6.85 14.09
CA GLU A 414 14.83 -7.61 12.83
C GLU A 414 13.74 -8.68 12.89
N GLY A 415 13.21 -9.06 11.74
CA GLY A 415 12.29 -10.17 11.56
C GLY A 415 10.81 -9.86 11.83
N ARG A 416 10.48 -8.65 12.28
CA ARG A 416 9.10 -8.26 12.59
C ARG A 416 8.22 -8.25 11.34
N ARG A 417 8.71 -7.61 10.27
CA ARG A 417 7.98 -7.49 9.00
C ARG A 417 7.89 -8.83 8.28
N THR A 418 8.94 -9.65 8.38
CA THR A 418 8.92 -11.03 7.88
C THR A 418 7.85 -11.86 8.57
N ALA A 419 7.71 -11.76 9.90
CA ALA A 419 6.68 -12.47 10.65
C ALA A 419 5.26 -12.00 10.28
N LEU A 420 5.07 -10.69 10.13
CA LEU A 420 3.79 -10.12 9.66
C LEU A 420 3.46 -10.60 8.24
N ALA A 421 4.43 -10.58 7.32
CA ALA A 421 4.23 -11.03 5.94
C ALA A 421 3.84 -12.51 5.88
N LYS A 422 4.50 -13.36 6.68
CA LYS A 422 4.13 -14.77 6.81
C LYS A 422 2.72 -14.97 7.35
N TRP A 423 2.31 -14.18 8.34
CA TRP A 423 0.93 -14.22 8.84
C TRP A 423 -0.09 -13.75 7.79
N ILE A 424 0.22 -12.69 7.03
CA ILE A 424 -0.63 -12.24 5.92
C ILE A 424 -0.79 -13.35 4.88
N THR A 425 0.27 -14.07 4.57
CA THR A 425 0.30 -15.13 3.54
C THR A 425 0.01 -16.53 4.08
N ASP A 426 -0.37 -16.65 5.35
CA ASP A 426 -0.78 -17.94 5.90
C ASP A 426 -2.04 -18.44 5.17
N PRO A 427 -2.06 -19.66 4.63
CA PRO A 427 -3.22 -20.22 3.94
C PRO A 427 -4.52 -20.26 4.79
N LYS A 428 -4.38 -20.21 6.12
CA LYS A 428 -5.51 -20.14 7.05
C LYS A 428 -6.07 -18.73 7.22
N ASN A 429 -5.34 -17.70 6.78
CA ASN A 429 -5.80 -16.32 6.87
C ASN A 429 -6.87 -16.05 5.79
N PRO A 430 -8.14 -15.81 6.18
CA PRO A 430 -9.20 -15.70 5.20
C PRO A 430 -9.22 -14.37 4.43
N LEU A 431 -8.55 -13.34 4.95
CA LEU A 431 -8.64 -11.99 4.41
C LEU A 431 -7.85 -11.78 3.11
N PRO A 432 -6.53 -12.06 3.04
CA PRO A 432 -5.74 -11.73 1.86
C PRO A 432 -6.16 -12.45 0.58
N PRO A 433 -6.52 -13.74 0.58
CA PRO A 433 -7.00 -14.41 -0.61
C PRO A 433 -8.28 -13.77 -1.18
N ARG A 434 -9.24 -13.44 -0.31
CA ARG A 434 -10.46 -12.73 -0.73
C ARG A 434 -10.16 -11.36 -1.30
N VAL A 435 -9.22 -10.64 -0.71
CA VAL A 435 -8.83 -9.30 -1.17
C VAL A 435 -8.22 -9.37 -2.56
N ILE A 436 -7.25 -10.25 -2.79
CA ILE A 436 -6.59 -10.33 -4.10
C ILE A 436 -7.53 -10.89 -5.18
N ALA A 437 -8.32 -11.92 -4.89
CA ALA A 437 -9.32 -12.44 -5.82
C ALA A 437 -10.34 -11.37 -6.22
N ASN A 438 -10.83 -10.60 -5.24
CA ASN A 438 -11.76 -9.50 -5.49
C ASN A 438 -11.14 -8.38 -6.35
N ARG A 439 -9.84 -8.05 -6.15
CA ARG A 439 -9.14 -7.04 -6.96
C ARG A 439 -8.88 -7.51 -8.39
N ILE A 440 -8.51 -8.78 -8.57
CA ILE A 440 -8.38 -9.38 -9.91
C ILE A 440 -9.73 -9.35 -10.62
N TRP A 441 -10.79 -9.76 -9.93
CA TRP A 441 -12.16 -9.66 -10.48
C TRP A 441 -12.51 -8.22 -10.88
N GLN A 442 -12.19 -7.25 -10.03
CA GLN A 442 -12.43 -5.84 -10.33
C GLN A 442 -11.63 -5.36 -11.55
N GLY A 443 -10.38 -5.80 -11.70
CA GLY A 443 -9.56 -5.50 -12.87
C GLY A 443 -10.22 -5.94 -14.17
N HIS A 444 -10.76 -7.17 -14.21
CA HIS A 444 -11.43 -7.73 -15.39
C HIS A 444 -12.83 -7.15 -15.65
N PHE A 445 -13.62 -6.92 -14.60
CA PHE A 445 -15.07 -6.60 -14.72
C PHE A 445 -15.42 -5.17 -14.28
N GLY A 446 -14.44 -4.35 -13.89
CA GLY A 446 -14.63 -2.96 -13.48
C GLY A 446 -15.18 -2.78 -12.07
N ARG A 447 -15.91 -3.77 -11.53
CA ARG A 447 -16.45 -3.76 -10.16
C ARG A 447 -16.15 -5.09 -9.47
N GLY A 448 -15.64 -5.03 -8.22
CA GLY A 448 -15.38 -6.20 -7.40
C GLY A 448 -16.66 -6.96 -7.03
N LEU A 449 -16.53 -8.24 -6.71
CA LEU A 449 -17.62 -9.02 -6.11
C LEU A 449 -18.08 -8.38 -4.79
N ALA A 450 -17.14 -7.95 -3.95
CA ALA A 450 -17.33 -6.96 -2.90
C ALA A 450 -16.94 -5.59 -3.49
N SER A 451 -17.91 -4.68 -3.61
CA SER A 451 -17.75 -3.45 -4.40
C SER A 451 -16.74 -2.46 -3.83
N ASN A 452 -16.45 -2.51 -2.53
CA ASN A 452 -15.39 -1.73 -1.88
C ASN A 452 -14.20 -2.64 -1.56
N PRO A 453 -13.16 -2.71 -2.41
CA PRO A 453 -12.04 -3.63 -2.23
C PRO A 453 -11.13 -3.28 -1.03
N ASN A 454 -11.28 -2.10 -0.44
CA ASN A 454 -10.52 -1.64 0.71
C ASN A 454 -11.28 -1.77 2.04
N ASN A 455 -12.55 -2.20 2.00
CA ASN A 455 -13.38 -2.31 3.20
C ASN A 455 -14.32 -3.52 3.13
N PHE A 456 -13.89 -4.62 3.71
CA PHE A 456 -14.64 -5.86 3.87
C PHE A 456 -15.33 -5.97 5.25
N GLY A 457 -15.23 -4.90 6.05
CA GLY A 457 -15.90 -4.77 7.33
C GLY A 457 -17.40 -4.42 7.21
N ALA A 458 -18.02 -4.19 8.35
CA ALA A 458 -19.46 -3.96 8.48
C ALA A 458 -20.00 -2.73 7.70
N THR A 459 -19.14 -1.73 7.46
CA THR A 459 -19.51 -0.55 6.66
C THR A 459 -19.24 -0.72 5.17
N GLY A 460 -18.61 -1.82 4.77
CA GLY A 460 -18.45 -2.23 3.38
C GLY A 460 -19.71 -2.92 2.84
N GLN A 461 -19.70 -3.20 1.53
CA GLN A 461 -20.76 -3.99 0.92
C GLN A 461 -20.36 -5.46 0.91
N PRO A 462 -21.23 -6.38 1.37
CA PRO A 462 -20.95 -7.79 1.27
C PRO A 462 -20.82 -8.22 -0.20
N PRO A 463 -20.11 -9.31 -0.48
CA PRO A 463 -19.93 -9.77 -1.85
C PRO A 463 -21.24 -10.21 -2.47
N THR A 464 -21.47 -9.85 -3.73
CA THR A 464 -22.65 -10.26 -4.50
C THR A 464 -22.72 -11.78 -4.67
N HIS A 465 -21.57 -12.44 -4.77
CA HIS A 465 -21.41 -13.88 -4.95
C HIS A 465 -20.37 -14.43 -3.96
N PRO A 466 -20.70 -14.58 -2.66
CA PRO A 466 -19.74 -14.98 -1.64
C PRO A 466 -19.10 -16.36 -1.92
N LEU A 467 -19.88 -17.32 -2.39
CA LEU A 467 -19.36 -18.64 -2.73
C LEU A 467 -18.39 -18.61 -3.93
N LEU A 468 -18.64 -17.74 -4.91
CA LEU A 468 -17.69 -17.52 -6.01
C LEU A 468 -16.38 -16.90 -5.51
N LEU A 469 -16.49 -15.91 -4.62
CA LEU A 469 -15.29 -15.27 -4.05
C LEU A 469 -14.42 -16.26 -3.26
N ASP A 470 -15.03 -17.18 -2.53
CA ASP A 470 -14.32 -18.22 -1.78
C ASP A 470 -13.80 -19.36 -2.67
N TRP A 471 -14.40 -19.55 -3.86
CA TRP A 471 -13.94 -20.54 -4.82
C TRP A 471 -12.72 -20.08 -5.61
N LEU A 472 -12.67 -18.76 -5.95
CA LEU A 472 -11.56 -18.13 -6.66
C LEU A 472 -10.26 -18.10 -5.84
#